data_90c526011d9825e8501f791470e820cb
#
_entry.id   90c526011d9825e8501f791470e820cb
#
_cell.length_a   1.000
_cell.length_b   1.000
_cell.length_c   1.000
_cell.angle_alpha   90.00
_cell.angle_beta   90.00
_cell.angle_gamma   90.00
#
_symmetry.space_group_name_H-M   'P 1'
#
loop_
_entity.id
_entity.type
_entity.pdbx_description
1 polymer ?
#
loop_
_entity_poly.entity_id
_entity_poly.type
_entity_poly.pdbx_seq_one_letter_code
_entity_poly.pdbx_strand_id
1 'polypeptide(L)'
;ILVATDVAARGLHIPDVTHVFNYDLPDDAEDYVHRIGRTGRAGKSGHSISLACEDYAFNLPAIEEYIHHAIPVSKYDRDSLLDDVTAPKRVFRNRQPVNRNMRDRQGGGNSNNRRRPPRKN
;
A
#
# COMPACT_ATOMS: atom_id res chain seq x y z
N ILE A 1 -3.22 -13.31 -4.89
CA ILE A 1 -3.61 -11.89 -5.07
C ILE A 1 -3.19 -11.13 -3.83
N LEU A 2 -2.51 -10.00 -4.03
CA LEU A 2 -2.20 -9.04 -2.99
C LEU A 2 -3.03 -7.77 -3.23
N VAL A 3 -3.67 -7.27 -2.18
CA VAL A 3 -4.34 -5.97 -2.18
C VAL A 3 -3.59 -5.07 -1.22
N ALA A 4 -3.12 -3.93 -1.69
CA ALA A 4 -2.31 -3.01 -0.90
C ALA A 4 -2.57 -1.56 -1.32
N THR A 5 -2.34 -0.63 -0.40
CA THR A 5 -2.22 0.79 -0.70
C THR A 5 -0.80 1.10 -1.17
N ASP A 6 -0.58 2.27 -1.78
CA ASP A 6 0.75 2.70 -2.23
C ASP A 6 1.77 2.68 -1.09
N VAL A 7 1.40 3.17 0.08
CA VAL A 7 2.26 3.17 1.27
C VAL A 7 2.63 1.76 1.71
N ALA A 8 1.67 0.83 1.70
CA ALA A 8 1.92 -0.55 2.06
C ALA A 8 2.72 -1.30 0.99
N ALA A 9 2.57 -0.93 -0.28
CA ALA A 9 3.30 -1.53 -1.39
C ALA A 9 4.74 -1.02 -1.52
N ARG A 10 5.05 0.18 -0.99
CA ARG A 10 6.42 0.71 -0.98
C ARG A 10 7.32 -0.18 -0.13
N GLY A 11 8.41 -0.65 -0.70
CA GLY A 11 9.35 -1.54 -0.03
C GLY A 11 9.02 -3.03 -0.09
N LEU A 12 7.85 -3.41 -0.60
CA LEU A 12 7.57 -4.82 -0.85
C LEU A 12 8.29 -5.29 -2.12
N HIS A 13 9.12 -6.31 -1.96
CA HIS A 13 9.73 -7.02 -3.07
C HIS A 13 8.94 -8.30 -3.34
N ILE A 14 8.06 -8.24 -4.34
CA ILE A 14 7.27 -9.39 -4.76
C ILE A 14 7.79 -9.81 -6.12
N PRO A 15 8.40 -11.00 -6.22
CA PRO A 15 8.86 -11.51 -7.51
C PRO A 15 7.67 -11.97 -8.35
N ASP A 16 7.91 -11.99 -9.67
CA ASP A 16 7.01 -12.61 -10.65
C ASP A 16 5.56 -12.10 -10.68
N VAL A 17 5.38 -10.79 -10.43
CA VAL A 17 4.08 -10.15 -10.61
C VAL A 17 3.77 -10.07 -12.11
N THR A 18 2.75 -10.78 -12.55
CA THR A 18 2.33 -10.81 -13.95
C THR A 18 1.33 -9.71 -14.29
N HIS A 19 0.49 -9.33 -13.34
CA HIS A 19 -0.58 -8.34 -13.52
C HIS A 19 -0.61 -7.35 -12.37
N VAL A 20 -0.82 -6.08 -12.71
CA VAL A 20 -1.12 -5.01 -11.75
C VAL A 20 -2.50 -4.47 -12.08
N PHE A 21 -3.37 -4.42 -11.09
CA PHE A 21 -4.67 -3.78 -11.19
C PHE A 21 -4.70 -2.51 -10.35
N ASN A 22 -4.84 -1.37 -11.00
CA ASN A 22 -5.09 -0.10 -10.32
C ASN A 22 -6.60 0.08 -10.20
N TYR A 23 -7.10 0.07 -8.97
CA TYR A 23 -8.52 0.26 -8.72
C TYR A 23 -8.95 1.72 -9.00
N ASP A 24 -8.05 2.66 -8.70
CA ASP A 24 -8.19 4.09 -9.02
C ASP A 24 -6.93 4.60 -9.72
N LEU A 25 -7.05 5.59 -10.61
CA LEU A 25 -5.90 6.33 -11.10
C LEU A 25 -5.35 7.21 -9.97
N PRO A 26 -4.03 7.26 -9.75
CA PRO A 26 -3.43 8.16 -8.78
C PRO A 26 -3.46 9.60 -9.26
N ASP A 27 -3.38 10.54 -8.32
CA ASP A 27 -3.27 11.98 -8.61
C ASP A 27 -1.88 12.33 -9.15
N ASP A 28 -0.86 11.57 -8.78
CA ASP A 28 0.51 11.77 -9.22
C ASP A 28 0.91 10.73 -10.28
N ALA A 29 1.40 11.20 -11.43
CA ALA A 29 1.82 10.35 -12.53
C ALA A 29 3.03 9.47 -12.18
N GLU A 30 3.92 9.92 -11.29
CA GLU A 30 5.04 9.12 -10.79
C GLU A 30 4.54 7.91 -9.99
N ASP A 31 3.51 8.10 -9.17
CA ASP A 31 2.89 6.99 -8.43
C ASP A 31 2.26 5.96 -9.38
N TYR A 32 1.68 6.40 -10.51
CA TYR A 32 1.23 5.49 -11.55
C TYR A 32 2.35 4.59 -12.07
N VAL A 33 3.49 5.17 -12.41
CA VAL A 33 4.66 4.42 -12.89
C VAL A 33 5.20 3.48 -11.81
N HIS A 34 5.21 3.90 -10.56
CA HIS A 34 5.60 3.06 -9.43
C HIS A 34 4.68 1.85 -9.25
N ARG A 35 3.37 2.02 -9.46
CA ARG A 35 2.39 0.92 -9.38
C ARG A 35 2.60 -0.07 -10.52
N ILE A 36 2.58 0.38 -11.77
CA ILE A 36 2.74 -0.50 -12.93
C ILE A 36 4.12 -1.14 -12.97
N GLY A 37 5.16 -0.46 -12.45
CA GLY A 37 6.52 -0.98 -12.31
C GLY A 37 6.64 -2.12 -11.29
N ARG A 38 5.56 -2.65 -10.73
CA ARG A 38 5.57 -3.91 -9.97
C ARG A 38 5.57 -5.13 -10.89
N THR A 39 5.12 -4.98 -12.14
CA THR A 39 5.19 -6.02 -13.18
C THR A 39 6.22 -5.68 -14.26
N GLY A 40 6.47 -6.57 -15.19
CA GLY A 40 7.36 -6.33 -16.33
C GLY A 40 8.83 -6.13 -15.98
N ARG A 41 9.33 -6.71 -14.88
CA ARG A 41 10.70 -6.55 -14.40
C ARG A 41 11.67 -7.58 -14.98
N ALA A 42 12.95 -7.22 -14.99
CA ALA A 42 14.06 -8.11 -15.41
C ALA A 42 13.88 -8.68 -16.82
N GLY A 43 13.35 -7.90 -17.77
CA GLY A 43 13.14 -8.33 -19.15
C GLY A 43 11.89 -9.21 -19.37
N LYS A 44 11.09 -9.44 -18.34
CA LYS A 44 9.80 -10.12 -18.45
C LYS A 44 8.72 -9.15 -18.90
N SER A 45 7.73 -9.65 -19.65
CA SER A 45 6.51 -8.90 -19.96
C SER A 45 5.55 -8.90 -18.78
N GLY A 46 4.70 -7.86 -18.70
CA GLY A 46 3.68 -7.76 -17.68
C GLY A 46 2.48 -6.97 -18.19
N HIS A 47 1.36 -7.10 -17.49
CA HIS A 47 0.13 -6.40 -17.84
C HIS A 47 -0.26 -5.45 -16.71
N SER A 48 -0.69 -4.26 -17.10
CA SER A 48 -1.28 -3.28 -16.18
C SER A 48 -2.70 -2.94 -16.67
N ILE A 49 -3.66 -3.03 -15.76
CA ILE A 49 -5.05 -2.70 -16.01
C ILE A 49 -5.45 -1.66 -14.99
N SER A 50 -5.93 -0.52 -15.48
CA SER A 50 -6.39 0.58 -14.61
C SER A 50 -7.87 0.82 -14.81
N LEU A 51 -8.59 0.96 -13.71
CA LEU A 51 -9.97 1.40 -13.72
C LEU A 51 -9.98 2.92 -13.50
N ALA A 52 -10.78 3.61 -14.28
CA ALA A 52 -10.96 5.05 -14.16
C ALA A 52 -12.45 5.34 -13.99
N CYS A 53 -12.83 5.86 -12.82
CA CYS A 53 -14.15 6.40 -12.60
C CYS A 53 -14.19 7.90 -12.95
N GLU A 54 -15.35 8.50 -12.89
CA GLU A 54 -15.55 9.91 -13.20
C GLU A 54 -14.68 10.84 -12.34
N ASP A 55 -14.42 10.47 -11.08
CA ASP A 55 -13.63 11.28 -10.14
C ASP A 55 -12.13 11.28 -10.45
N TYR A 56 -11.61 10.23 -11.10
CA TYR A 56 -10.17 10.07 -11.34
C TYR A 56 -9.79 10.09 -12.83
N ALA A 57 -10.76 10.06 -13.74
CA ALA A 57 -10.48 10.03 -15.18
C ALA A 57 -9.73 11.27 -15.68
N PHE A 58 -9.86 12.41 -15.02
CA PHE A 58 -9.15 13.63 -15.39
C PHE A 58 -7.65 13.59 -15.08
N ASN A 59 -7.17 12.63 -14.30
CA ASN A 59 -5.74 12.41 -14.06
C ASN A 59 -5.07 11.72 -15.27
N LEU A 60 -5.84 11.05 -16.14
CA LEU A 60 -5.34 10.29 -17.27
C LEU A 60 -4.43 11.11 -18.21
N PRO A 61 -4.78 12.33 -18.62
CA PRO A 61 -3.92 13.11 -19.51
C PRO A 61 -2.54 13.41 -18.94
N ALA A 62 -2.47 13.72 -17.64
CA ALA A 62 -1.20 14.01 -16.97
C ALA A 62 -0.33 12.74 -16.88
N ILE A 63 -0.94 11.59 -16.66
CA ILE A 63 -0.25 10.29 -16.64
C ILE A 63 0.29 9.97 -18.03
N GLU A 64 -0.52 10.12 -19.10
CA GLU A 64 -0.11 9.86 -20.48
C GLU A 64 1.02 10.79 -20.94
N GLU A 65 0.97 12.06 -20.55
CA GLU A 65 2.05 13.02 -20.79
C GLU A 65 3.35 12.57 -20.12
N TYR A 66 3.28 12.11 -18.88
CA TYR A 66 4.44 11.67 -18.10
C TYR A 66 5.09 10.39 -18.68
N ILE A 67 4.28 9.42 -19.11
CA ILE A 67 4.78 8.17 -19.69
C ILE A 67 5.06 8.26 -21.21
N HIS A 68 4.76 9.42 -21.83
CA HIS A 68 4.96 9.72 -23.24
C HIS A 68 4.23 8.78 -24.21
N HIS A 69 3.12 8.20 -23.81
CA HIS A 69 2.26 7.43 -24.69
C HIS A 69 0.81 7.36 -24.18
N ALA A 70 -0.12 7.19 -25.12
CA ALA A 70 -1.53 7.01 -24.77
C ALA A 70 -1.81 5.63 -24.18
N ILE A 71 -2.62 5.58 -23.13
CA ILE A 71 -3.08 4.33 -22.53
C ILE A 71 -4.29 3.84 -23.31
N PRO A 72 -4.28 2.62 -23.89
CA PRO A 72 -5.41 2.09 -24.63
C PRO A 72 -6.64 1.97 -23.73
N VAL A 73 -7.72 2.61 -24.12
CA VAL A 73 -9.00 2.53 -23.42
C VAL A 73 -9.81 1.36 -23.96
N SER A 74 -10.07 0.37 -23.11
CA SER A 74 -10.98 -0.73 -23.44
C SER A 74 -12.42 -0.35 -23.11
N LYS A 75 -13.29 -0.50 -24.09
CA LYS A 75 -14.73 -0.42 -23.83
C LYS A 75 -15.22 -1.75 -23.28
N TYR A 76 -15.87 -1.72 -22.14
CA TYR A 76 -16.56 -2.90 -21.61
C TYR A 76 -18.02 -2.89 -22.03
N ASP A 77 -18.56 -4.07 -22.31
CA ASP A 77 -20.00 -4.23 -22.49
C ASP A 77 -20.64 -4.40 -21.11
N ARG A 78 -21.65 -3.58 -20.84
CA ARG A 78 -22.37 -3.63 -19.56
C ARG A 78 -23.02 -4.98 -19.32
N ASP A 79 -23.44 -5.65 -20.38
CA ASP A 79 -24.07 -6.98 -20.33
C ASP A 79 -23.05 -8.09 -20.00
N SER A 80 -21.75 -7.80 -20.13
CA SER A 80 -20.68 -8.72 -19.71
C SER A 80 -20.31 -8.61 -18.25
N LEU A 81 -20.82 -7.62 -17.52
CA LEU A 81 -20.60 -7.47 -16.09
C LEU A 81 -21.49 -8.46 -15.32
N LEU A 82 -20.90 -9.02 -14.27
CA LEU A 82 -21.66 -9.93 -13.39
C LEU A 82 -22.72 -9.12 -12.62
N ASP A 83 -24.01 -9.42 -12.87
CA ASP A 83 -25.14 -8.75 -12.22
C ASP A 83 -25.24 -9.04 -10.70
N ASP A 84 -24.61 -10.10 -10.23
CA ASP A 84 -24.78 -10.61 -8.86
C ASP A 84 -23.45 -10.70 -8.09
N VAL A 85 -22.73 -9.58 -7.98
CA VAL A 85 -21.62 -9.53 -7.02
C VAL A 85 -22.17 -9.15 -5.65
N THR A 86 -22.61 -10.15 -4.90
CA THR A 86 -22.96 -9.94 -3.49
C THR A 86 -21.69 -9.58 -2.71
N ALA A 87 -21.62 -8.35 -2.25
CA ALA A 87 -20.49 -7.91 -1.44
C ALA A 87 -20.33 -8.83 -0.22
N PRO A 88 -19.13 -9.36 0.04
CA PRO A 88 -18.91 -10.22 1.19
C PRO A 88 -19.28 -9.48 2.47
N LYS A 89 -20.02 -10.13 3.37
CA LYS A 89 -20.36 -9.55 4.68
C LYS A 89 -19.07 -9.15 5.39
N ARG A 90 -18.93 -7.86 5.71
CA ARG A 90 -17.77 -7.36 6.46
C ARG A 90 -17.76 -8.03 7.82
N VAL A 91 -16.89 -9.00 8.02
CA VAL A 91 -16.61 -9.55 9.34
C VAL A 91 -15.66 -8.55 10.03
N PHE A 92 -16.23 -7.68 10.86
CA PHE A 92 -15.43 -6.86 11.77
C PHE A 92 -14.79 -7.80 12.79
N ARG A 93 -13.53 -8.18 12.56
CA ARG A 93 -12.72 -8.77 13.62
C ARG A 93 -12.55 -7.68 14.68
N ASN A 94 -13.28 -7.80 15.77
CA ASN A 94 -13.09 -6.98 16.95
C ASN A 94 -11.64 -7.20 17.41
N ARG A 95 -10.74 -6.29 17.04
CA ARG A 95 -9.38 -6.29 17.58
C ARG A 95 -9.52 -5.92 19.04
N GLN A 96 -9.44 -6.89 19.92
CA GLN A 96 -9.34 -6.61 21.35
C GLN A 96 -8.19 -5.61 21.55
N PRO A 97 -8.39 -4.54 22.32
CA PRO A 97 -7.33 -3.60 22.60
C PRO A 97 -6.18 -4.35 23.28
N VAL A 98 -5.02 -4.34 22.64
CA VAL A 98 -3.81 -4.90 23.23
C VAL A 98 -3.51 -4.09 24.49
N ASN A 99 -3.70 -4.71 25.64
CA ASN A 99 -3.46 -4.09 26.94
C ASN A 99 -1.94 -3.81 27.08
N ARG A 100 -1.53 -2.57 26.77
CA ARG A 100 -0.13 -2.12 26.85
C ARG A 100 0.44 -2.03 28.26
N ASN A 101 -0.38 -2.28 29.29
CA ASN A 101 0.02 -2.05 30.69
C ASN A 101 0.78 -3.21 31.36
N MET A 102 1.20 -4.24 30.61
CA MET A 102 1.92 -5.38 31.21
C MET A 102 3.46 -5.35 31.08
N ARG A 103 4.04 -4.29 30.51
CA ARG A 103 5.52 -4.25 30.34
C ARG A 103 6.28 -3.40 31.36
N ASP A 104 5.60 -2.62 32.24
CA ASP A 104 6.29 -1.70 33.14
C ASP A 104 6.43 -2.22 34.60
N ARG A 105 6.27 -3.51 34.85
CA ARG A 105 6.40 -4.06 36.23
C ARG A 105 7.62 -4.96 36.47
N GLN A 106 8.60 -5.01 35.59
CA GLN A 106 9.88 -5.69 35.89
C GLN A 106 11.08 -4.78 35.62
N GLY A 107 11.27 -3.82 36.46
CA GLY A 107 12.41 -2.89 36.44
C GLY A 107 12.53 -2.16 37.76
N GLY A 108 12.32 -2.89 38.86
CA GLY A 108 12.48 -2.33 40.18
C GLY A 108 13.78 -2.84 40.85
N GLY A 109 14.69 -1.92 41.14
CA GLY A 109 15.58 -2.08 42.26
C GLY A 109 17.01 -2.47 41.96
N ASN A 110 17.86 -1.49 41.86
CA ASN A 110 19.10 -1.50 42.69
C ASN A 110 19.74 -0.10 42.72
N SER A 111 19.33 0.73 43.67
CA SER A 111 20.01 1.98 44.01
C SER A 111 21.21 1.69 44.89
N ASN A 112 22.40 1.48 44.35
CA ASN A 112 23.64 1.44 45.09
C ASN A 112 24.08 2.85 45.47
N ASN A 113 23.76 3.22 46.70
CA ASN A 113 24.18 4.39 47.44
C ASN A 113 25.69 4.41 47.64
N ARG A 114 26.47 4.98 46.70
CA ARG A 114 27.91 5.24 46.91
C ARG A 114 28.05 6.65 47.49
N ARG A 115 28.24 6.72 48.84
CA ARG A 115 28.68 7.90 49.60
C ARG A 115 30.06 8.35 49.10
N ARG A 116 30.17 9.60 48.64
CA ARG A 116 31.46 10.25 48.38
C ARG A 116 32.12 10.64 49.70
N PRO A 117 33.43 10.43 49.90
CA PRO A 117 34.16 10.93 51.06
C PRO A 117 34.40 12.45 50.94
N PRO A 118 34.58 13.19 52.08
CA PRO A 118 34.78 14.61 52.09
C PRO A 118 36.18 14.99 51.59
N ARG A 119 36.29 16.11 50.84
CA ARG A 119 37.55 16.76 50.50
C ARG A 119 38.15 17.41 51.75
N LYS A 120 39.43 17.14 52.06
CA LYS A 120 40.25 17.92 52.96
C LYS A 120 40.87 19.11 52.21
N ASN A 121 40.98 20.21 52.93
CA ASN A 121 41.65 21.48 52.52
C ASN A 121 43.07 21.23 52.05
#